data_8e05462322047eda53bb7a7dff7bdf96
#
_entry.id   8e05462322047eda53bb7a7dff7bdf96
#
_cell.length_a   1.000
_cell.length_b   1.000
_cell.length_c   1.000
_cell.angle_alpha   90.00
_cell.angle_beta   90.00
_cell.angle_gamma   90.00
#
_symmetry.space_group_name_H-M   'P 1'
#
loop_
_entity.id
_entity.type
_entity.pdbx_description
1 polymer ?
#
loop_
_entity_poly.entity_id
_entity_poly.type
_entity_poly.pdbx_seq_one_letter_code
_entity_poly.pdbx_strand_id
1 'polypeptide(L)'
;MTNRKSTKRALLGSVVAMVLCLAMLVGATFAWFTDTASTGVNKIQAGNLKVALEMKDAAGQWVPAEGKTLDFVKAAAGEQVLWEPGCTYTLPELRVINNGNLALKYKVTITGINGSAKLNEAIEWTIGDVAMGAEQHLKAGESNEFTIKGHMKESAGNEYMNESIDGIAITVAATQDTVENDSFGNTYDKDAEYPIVAMDTLQELINNATEPVSAKLEGNIAGSLTVPQGKDVTLDLNGFTLTGGDSHAILNHGTLCIKDSSGNGKIVASKANTSALRNVADCVIEGG
;
A
#
# COMPACT_ATOMS: atom_id res chain seq x y z
N MET A 1 -29.39 -51.30 41.29
CA MET A 1 -29.43 -49.83 41.44
C MET A 1 -28.24 -49.25 40.71
N THR A 2 -28.47 -48.80 39.51
CA THR A 2 -27.43 -48.24 38.63
C THR A 2 -26.99 -46.85 39.15
N ASN A 3 -25.73 -46.71 39.35
CA ASN A 3 -25.07 -45.60 40.03
C ASN A 3 -25.18 -44.30 39.20
N ARG A 4 -26.27 -43.56 39.33
CA ARG A 4 -26.54 -42.26 38.63
C ARG A 4 -25.41 -41.23 38.76
N LYS A 5 -24.57 -41.32 39.79
CA LYS A 5 -23.42 -40.40 39.98
C LYS A 5 -22.28 -40.75 39.04
N SER A 6 -22.06 -42.00 38.70
CA SER A 6 -21.04 -42.46 37.75
C SER A 6 -21.38 -42.02 36.33
N THR A 7 -22.64 -42.16 35.90
CA THR A 7 -23.09 -41.74 34.56
C THR A 7 -23.01 -40.23 34.35
N LYS A 8 -23.33 -39.42 35.36
CA LYS A 8 -23.18 -37.94 35.28
C LYS A 8 -21.74 -37.51 35.18
N ARG A 9 -20.80 -38.18 35.88
CA ARG A 9 -19.37 -37.92 35.79
C ARG A 9 -18.81 -38.33 34.42
N ALA A 10 -19.25 -39.45 33.88
CA ALA A 10 -18.85 -39.90 32.54
C ALA A 10 -19.40 -38.95 31.46
N LEU A 11 -20.63 -38.47 31.57
CA LEU A 11 -21.21 -37.50 30.65
C LEU A 11 -20.47 -36.16 30.71
N LEU A 12 -20.17 -35.67 31.91
CA LEU A 12 -19.38 -34.43 32.07
C LEU A 12 -17.98 -34.56 31.47
N GLY A 13 -17.31 -35.71 31.67
CA GLY A 13 -16.01 -36.00 31.08
C GLY A 13 -16.05 -36.02 29.55
N SER A 14 -17.10 -36.59 28.95
CA SER A 14 -17.22 -36.61 27.49
C SER A 14 -17.48 -35.24 26.89
N VAL A 15 -18.27 -34.38 27.58
CA VAL A 15 -18.50 -32.99 27.14
C VAL A 15 -17.19 -32.17 27.21
N VAL A 16 -16.45 -32.30 28.31
CA VAL A 16 -15.14 -31.62 28.46
C VAL A 16 -14.15 -32.09 27.38
N ALA A 17 -14.10 -33.41 27.12
CA ALA A 17 -13.25 -33.94 26.06
C ALA A 17 -13.65 -33.43 24.67
N MET A 18 -14.96 -33.32 24.39
CA MET A 18 -15.44 -32.75 23.12
C MET A 18 -15.06 -31.27 22.96
N VAL A 19 -15.20 -30.45 24.02
CA VAL A 19 -14.80 -29.05 24.01
C VAL A 19 -13.28 -28.88 23.80
N LEU A 20 -12.50 -29.74 24.46
CA LEU A 20 -11.03 -29.76 24.27
C LEU A 20 -10.66 -30.17 22.84
N CYS A 21 -11.31 -31.15 22.24
CA CYS A 21 -11.10 -31.52 20.85
C CYS A 21 -11.46 -30.39 19.87
N LEU A 22 -12.59 -29.70 20.12
CA LEU A 22 -12.96 -28.52 19.31
C LEU A 22 -11.96 -27.37 19.47
N ALA A 23 -11.49 -27.10 20.70
CA ALA A 23 -10.48 -26.09 20.95
C ALA A 23 -9.13 -26.42 20.25
N MET A 24 -8.73 -27.69 20.23
CA MET A 24 -7.54 -28.14 19.49
C MET A 24 -7.75 -28.04 17.98
N LEU A 25 -8.95 -28.31 17.48
CA LEU A 25 -9.25 -28.20 16.04
C LEU A 25 -9.20 -26.76 15.58
N VAL A 26 -9.75 -25.82 16.38
CA VAL A 26 -9.68 -24.37 16.11
C VAL A 26 -8.24 -23.87 16.27
N GLY A 27 -7.51 -24.32 17.28
CA GLY A 27 -6.09 -23.97 17.47
C GLY A 27 -5.21 -24.44 16.32
N ALA A 28 -5.47 -25.60 15.73
CA ALA A 28 -4.73 -26.12 14.59
C ALA A 28 -4.97 -25.30 13.29
N THR A 29 -6.15 -24.67 13.16
CA THR A 29 -6.44 -23.82 11.99
C THR A 29 -5.75 -22.46 12.05
N PHE A 30 -5.36 -21.98 13.25
CA PHE A 30 -4.59 -20.74 13.40
C PHE A 30 -3.06 -20.97 13.38
N ALA A 31 -2.59 -22.21 13.49
CA ALA A 31 -1.17 -22.55 13.46
C ALA A 31 -0.54 -22.47 12.04
N TRP A 32 -1.32 -22.13 11.03
CA TRP A 32 -0.84 -22.06 9.64
C TRP A 32 0.18 -20.94 9.38
N PHE A 33 0.31 -19.99 10.29
CA PHE A 33 1.14 -18.81 10.05
C PHE A 33 2.46 -18.79 10.83
N THR A 34 2.74 -19.75 11.71
CA THR A 34 3.89 -19.65 12.61
C THR A 34 4.67 -20.94 12.85
N ASP A 35 4.32 -22.11 12.29
CA ASP A 35 5.02 -23.35 12.65
C ASP A 35 5.54 -24.13 11.45
N THR A 36 6.80 -24.57 11.58
CA THR A 36 7.49 -25.45 10.62
C THR A 36 7.18 -26.90 10.99
N ALA A 37 6.14 -27.49 10.42
CA ALA A 37 5.90 -28.90 10.56
C ALA A 37 6.83 -29.67 9.62
N SER A 38 7.96 -30.16 10.12
CA SER A 38 8.81 -31.09 9.37
C SER A 38 8.37 -32.53 9.61
N THR A 39 7.64 -33.10 8.66
CA THR A 39 7.63 -34.57 8.51
C THR A 39 8.90 -34.97 7.77
N GLY A 40 9.53 -36.09 8.10
CA GLY A 40 10.87 -36.44 7.65
C GLY A 40 11.11 -36.55 6.13
N VAL A 41 10.19 -36.12 5.27
CA VAL A 41 10.29 -36.17 3.80
C VAL A 41 9.89 -34.88 3.11
N ASN A 42 8.95 -34.05 3.68
CA ASN A 42 8.49 -32.82 3.05
C ASN A 42 8.52 -31.64 4.03
N LYS A 43 9.19 -30.55 3.65
CA LYS A 43 9.15 -29.30 4.37
C LYS A 43 8.03 -28.45 3.77
N ILE A 44 6.97 -28.18 4.56
CA ILE A 44 5.96 -27.20 4.21
C ILE A 44 6.42 -25.85 4.81
N GLN A 45 6.61 -24.86 3.95
CA GLN A 45 6.99 -23.51 4.35
C GLN A 45 5.95 -22.54 3.83
N ALA A 46 5.41 -21.70 4.71
CA ALA A 46 4.56 -20.60 4.30
C ALA A 46 5.37 -19.58 3.48
N GLY A 47 4.73 -19.02 2.47
CA GLY A 47 5.30 -17.94 1.69
C GLY A 47 5.51 -16.68 2.53
N ASN A 48 6.51 -15.88 2.17
CA ASN A 48 6.85 -14.63 2.81
C ASN A 48 6.98 -13.54 1.75
N LEU A 49 6.16 -12.50 1.88
CA LEU A 49 6.27 -11.29 1.08
C LEU A 49 7.19 -10.30 1.81
N LYS A 50 8.29 -9.90 1.16
CA LYS A 50 9.22 -8.92 1.74
C LYS A 50 9.82 -8.06 0.64
N VAL A 51 9.28 -6.85 0.48
CA VAL A 51 9.84 -5.84 -0.41
C VAL A 51 10.78 -4.92 0.38
N ALA A 52 11.84 -4.41 -0.27
CA ALA A 52 12.68 -3.35 0.26
C ALA A 52 13.01 -2.35 -0.85
N LEU A 53 13.19 -1.09 -0.44
CA LEU A 53 13.71 -0.02 -1.29
C LEU A 53 15.15 0.27 -0.87
N GLU A 54 16.05 0.25 -1.83
CA GLU A 54 17.47 0.56 -1.63
C GLU A 54 17.90 1.71 -2.53
N MET A 55 18.92 2.43 -2.10
CA MET A 55 19.54 3.51 -2.86
C MET A 55 21.03 3.23 -3.06
N LYS A 56 21.58 3.74 -4.14
CA LYS A 56 23.02 3.68 -4.39
C LYS A 56 23.70 4.84 -3.66
N ASP A 57 24.63 4.53 -2.79
CA ASP A 57 25.40 5.54 -2.07
C ASP A 57 26.53 6.13 -2.92
N ALA A 58 27.26 7.13 -2.39
CA ALA A 58 28.36 7.79 -3.07
C ALA A 58 29.54 6.84 -3.40
N ALA A 59 29.64 5.68 -2.75
CA ALA A 59 30.62 4.64 -3.04
C ALA A 59 30.12 3.63 -4.07
N GLY A 60 28.89 3.81 -4.59
CA GLY A 60 28.24 2.91 -5.55
C GLY A 60 27.67 1.64 -4.92
N GLN A 61 27.53 1.60 -3.59
CA GLN A 61 26.99 0.45 -2.89
C GLN A 61 25.48 0.62 -2.66
N TRP A 62 24.74 -0.49 -2.76
CA TRP A 62 23.33 -0.52 -2.43
C TRP A 62 23.13 -0.52 -0.92
N VAL A 63 22.40 0.45 -0.41
CA VAL A 63 22.07 0.61 1.02
C VAL A 63 20.57 0.84 1.19
N PRO A 64 19.97 0.42 2.32
CA PRO A 64 18.55 0.66 2.56
C PRO A 64 18.21 2.15 2.46
N ALA A 65 17.17 2.48 1.70
CA ALA A 65 16.66 3.86 1.55
C ALA A 65 15.60 4.20 2.60
N GLU A 66 15.04 3.21 3.27
CA GLU A 66 14.00 3.39 4.28
C GLU A 66 14.46 4.32 5.41
N GLY A 67 13.63 5.32 5.71
CA GLY A 67 13.91 6.32 6.74
C GLY A 67 15.05 7.29 6.42
N LYS A 68 15.60 7.27 5.19
CA LYS A 68 16.64 8.22 4.75
C LYS A 68 16.06 9.33 3.91
N THR A 69 16.64 10.52 4.03
CA THR A 69 16.41 11.62 3.10
C THR A 69 17.21 11.37 1.83
N LEU A 70 16.56 11.46 0.67
CA LEU A 70 17.20 11.34 -0.64
C LEU A 70 17.52 12.75 -1.17
N ASP A 71 18.78 13.09 -1.23
CA ASP A 71 19.24 14.34 -1.83
C ASP A 71 19.34 14.21 -3.34
N PHE A 72 18.96 15.25 -4.09
CA PHE A 72 19.23 15.30 -5.53
C PHE A 72 20.72 15.22 -5.83
N VAL A 73 21.05 14.47 -6.87
CA VAL A 73 22.42 14.40 -7.36
C VAL A 73 22.85 15.79 -7.84
N LYS A 74 23.88 16.32 -7.22
CA LYS A 74 24.42 17.66 -7.48
C LYS A 74 25.75 17.58 -8.24
N ALA A 75 26.04 18.62 -9.00
CA ALA A 75 27.32 18.73 -9.70
C ALA A 75 28.50 18.84 -8.73
N ALA A 76 28.31 19.50 -7.56
CA ALA A 76 29.30 19.61 -6.50
C ALA A 76 28.67 19.39 -5.11
N ALA A 77 29.48 18.87 -4.18
CA ALA A 77 29.04 18.69 -2.80
C ALA A 77 28.75 20.04 -2.12
N GLY A 78 27.61 20.16 -1.46
CA GLY A 78 27.20 21.38 -0.77
C GLY A 78 26.56 22.46 -1.65
N GLU A 79 26.44 22.23 -2.94
CA GLU A 79 25.76 23.15 -3.86
C GLU A 79 24.23 23.17 -3.54
N GLN A 80 23.66 24.37 -3.54
CA GLN A 80 22.20 24.51 -3.39
C GLN A 80 21.52 24.14 -4.71
N VAL A 81 20.49 23.30 -4.63
CA VAL A 81 19.64 22.99 -5.78
C VAL A 81 18.63 24.11 -5.96
N LEU A 82 18.77 24.87 -7.02
CA LEU A 82 17.84 25.92 -7.40
C LEU A 82 17.02 25.45 -8.61
N TRP A 83 15.71 25.45 -8.46
CA TRP A 83 14.81 25.07 -9.52
C TRP A 83 14.56 26.26 -10.45
N GLU A 84 14.84 26.06 -11.73
CA GLU A 84 14.64 27.02 -12.80
C GLU A 84 13.83 26.38 -13.92
N PRO A 85 13.01 27.14 -14.68
CA PRO A 85 12.29 26.62 -15.84
C PRO A 85 13.23 25.86 -16.80
N GLY A 86 12.84 24.62 -17.14
CA GLY A 86 13.62 23.73 -18.00
C GLY A 86 14.69 22.91 -17.25
N CYS A 87 14.97 23.16 -15.97
CA CYS A 87 15.95 22.34 -15.23
C CYS A 87 15.42 20.94 -14.94
N THR A 88 16.34 19.99 -14.83
CA THR A 88 16.06 18.62 -14.44
C THR A 88 17.03 18.17 -13.36
N TYR A 89 16.50 17.69 -12.25
CA TYR A 89 17.27 17.10 -11.17
C TYR A 89 16.93 15.64 -10.99
N THR A 90 17.93 14.86 -10.60
CA THR A 90 17.83 13.40 -10.49
C THR A 90 18.14 12.99 -9.06
N LEU A 91 17.35 12.08 -8.51
CA LEU A 91 17.65 11.41 -7.24
C LEU A 91 18.73 10.33 -7.44
N PRO A 92 19.41 9.87 -6.38
CA PRO A 92 20.28 8.72 -6.46
C PRO A 92 19.58 7.54 -7.11
N GLU A 93 20.34 6.67 -7.74
CA GLU A 93 19.79 5.44 -8.32
C GLU A 93 19.16 4.59 -7.23
N LEU A 94 17.94 4.12 -7.49
CA LEU A 94 17.11 3.35 -6.57
C LEU A 94 16.86 1.97 -7.13
N ARG A 95 16.59 1.00 -6.25
CA ARG A 95 16.05 -0.29 -6.66
C ARG A 95 15.00 -0.79 -5.68
N VAL A 96 13.96 -1.43 -6.21
CA VAL A 96 13.06 -2.28 -5.44
C VAL A 96 13.59 -3.70 -5.50
N ILE A 97 13.71 -4.36 -4.38
CA ILE A 97 14.15 -5.74 -4.27
C ILE A 97 13.11 -6.60 -3.55
N ASN A 98 12.83 -7.78 -4.08
CA ASN A 98 12.01 -8.78 -3.43
C ASN A 98 12.88 -9.71 -2.57
N ASN A 99 12.96 -9.44 -1.28
CA ASN A 99 13.67 -10.25 -0.29
C ASN A 99 12.80 -11.39 0.28
N GLY A 100 11.59 -11.58 -0.25
CA GLY A 100 10.68 -12.66 0.08
C GLY A 100 10.94 -13.93 -0.75
N ASN A 101 10.07 -14.92 -0.58
CA ASN A 101 10.08 -16.15 -1.34
C ASN A 101 8.83 -16.36 -2.21
N LEU A 102 7.95 -15.34 -2.26
CA LEU A 102 6.80 -15.27 -3.16
C LEU A 102 7.07 -14.21 -4.23
N ALA A 103 6.54 -14.40 -5.43
CA ALA A 103 6.50 -13.33 -6.43
C ALA A 103 5.59 -12.20 -5.93
N LEU A 104 5.93 -10.96 -6.27
CA LEU A 104 5.17 -9.80 -5.89
C LEU A 104 4.93 -8.88 -7.09
N LYS A 105 3.83 -8.16 -7.04
CA LYS A 105 3.57 -7.00 -7.85
C LYS A 105 3.66 -5.76 -6.98
N TYR A 106 4.16 -4.66 -7.53
CA TYR A 106 4.39 -3.45 -6.76
C TYR A 106 4.18 -2.20 -7.61
N LYS A 107 3.97 -1.10 -6.93
CA LYS A 107 3.88 0.24 -7.50
C LYS A 107 4.83 1.17 -6.74
N VAL A 108 5.47 2.07 -7.49
CA VAL A 108 6.29 3.14 -6.92
C VAL A 108 5.55 4.45 -7.12
N THR A 109 5.35 5.18 -6.04
CA THR A 109 4.68 6.48 -6.05
C THR A 109 5.51 7.51 -5.31
N ILE A 110 5.38 8.78 -5.68
CA ILE A 110 5.91 9.90 -4.92
C ILE A 110 4.76 10.43 -4.07
N THR A 111 4.94 10.38 -2.75
CA THR A 111 3.91 10.75 -1.78
C THR A 111 4.40 11.87 -0.87
N GLY A 112 3.48 12.45 -0.08
CA GLY A 112 3.83 13.42 0.94
C GLY A 112 4.36 14.74 0.40
N ILE A 113 3.98 15.14 -0.83
CA ILE A 113 4.36 16.42 -1.39
C ILE A 113 3.60 17.51 -0.62
N ASN A 114 4.25 18.00 0.44
CA ASN A 114 3.77 19.09 1.26
C ASN A 114 4.46 20.38 0.83
N GLY A 115 3.80 21.52 0.99
CA GLY A 115 4.31 22.80 0.61
C GLY A 115 3.47 23.44 -0.48
N SER A 116 4.08 24.15 -1.43
CA SER A 116 3.34 24.79 -2.48
C SER A 116 2.83 23.78 -3.51
N ALA A 117 1.53 23.48 -3.46
CA ALA A 117 0.88 22.69 -4.51
C ALA A 117 1.10 23.29 -5.90
N LYS A 118 1.21 24.62 -5.95
CA LYS A 118 1.48 25.39 -7.15
C LYS A 118 2.84 25.04 -7.77
N LEU A 119 3.90 25.00 -6.96
CA LEU A 119 5.22 24.60 -7.46
C LEU A 119 5.23 23.15 -7.96
N ASN A 120 4.49 22.25 -7.28
CA ASN A 120 4.37 20.88 -7.73
C ASN A 120 3.68 20.76 -9.10
N GLU A 121 2.76 21.64 -9.44
CA GLU A 121 2.13 21.71 -10.78
C GLU A 121 3.14 22.04 -11.88
N ALA A 122 4.22 22.74 -11.53
CA ALA A 122 5.30 23.10 -12.45
C ALA A 122 6.35 22.00 -12.64
N ILE A 123 6.37 20.96 -11.78
CA ILE A 123 7.37 19.90 -11.83
C ILE A 123 6.73 18.60 -12.35
N GLU A 124 7.33 18.05 -13.39
CA GLU A 124 6.99 16.73 -13.93
C GLU A 124 7.92 15.68 -13.33
N TRP A 125 7.36 14.72 -12.62
CA TRP A 125 8.09 13.62 -12.02
C TRP A 125 8.04 12.39 -12.93
N THR A 126 9.20 11.75 -13.12
CA THR A 126 9.33 10.51 -13.89
C THR A 126 10.10 9.45 -13.10
N ILE A 127 9.74 8.19 -13.29
CA ILE A 127 10.39 7.03 -12.68
C ILE A 127 10.96 6.17 -13.81
N GLY A 128 12.22 6.35 -14.14
CA GLY A 128 12.84 5.68 -15.27
C GLY A 128 12.03 5.88 -16.55
N ASP A 129 11.77 4.78 -17.26
CA ASP A 129 10.93 4.75 -18.47
C ASP A 129 9.48 4.30 -18.17
N VAL A 130 9.13 4.20 -16.88
CA VAL A 130 7.84 3.68 -16.41
C VAL A 130 6.98 4.84 -15.91
N ALA A 131 5.69 4.82 -16.23
CA ALA A 131 4.76 5.79 -15.66
C ALA A 131 4.68 5.62 -14.13
N MET A 132 4.59 6.75 -13.41
CA MET A 132 4.41 6.74 -11.96
C MET A 132 3.17 5.93 -11.58
N GLY A 133 3.28 5.08 -10.55
CA GLY A 133 2.19 4.21 -10.11
C GLY A 133 1.87 3.03 -11.03
N ALA A 134 2.61 2.82 -12.13
CA ALA A 134 2.44 1.64 -12.96
C ALA A 134 2.82 0.37 -12.19
N GLU A 135 2.01 -0.68 -12.40
CA GLU A 135 2.26 -1.98 -11.79
C GLU A 135 3.50 -2.64 -12.39
N GLN A 136 4.36 -3.12 -11.53
CA GLN A 136 5.59 -3.85 -11.85
C GLN A 136 5.57 -5.20 -11.15
N HIS A 137 6.27 -6.19 -11.71
CA HIS A 137 6.33 -7.55 -11.22
C HIS A 137 7.77 -7.92 -10.87
N LEU A 138 7.97 -8.64 -9.75
CA LEU A 138 9.26 -9.15 -9.29
C LEU A 138 9.11 -10.57 -8.76
N LYS A 139 9.87 -11.49 -9.31
CA LYS A 139 10.01 -12.83 -8.73
C LYS A 139 10.82 -12.77 -7.44
N ALA A 140 10.70 -13.84 -6.65
CA ALA A 140 11.50 -13.99 -5.44
C ALA A 140 13.00 -13.80 -5.73
N GLY A 141 13.66 -12.94 -4.97
CA GLY A 141 15.09 -12.64 -5.09
C GLY A 141 15.46 -11.70 -6.25
N GLU A 142 14.53 -11.26 -7.07
CA GLU A 142 14.79 -10.30 -8.15
C GLU A 142 14.75 -8.84 -7.66
N SER A 143 15.34 -7.94 -8.43
CA SER A 143 15.29 -6.48 -8.20
C SER A 143 15.13 -5.72 -9.50
N ASN A 144 14.44 -4.56 -9.44
CA ASN A 144 14.34 -3.59 -10.53
C ASN A 144 15.03 -2.29 -10.11
N GLU A 145 15.92 -1.80 -10.95
CA GLU A 145 16.63 -0.52 -10.78
C GLU A 145 15.92 0.58 -11.56
N PHE A 146 15.85 1.77 -10.97
CA PHE A 146 15.22 2.92 -11.60
C PHE A 146 15.80 4.24 -11.06
N THR A 147 15.53 5.32 -11.78
CA THR A 147 15.93 6.68 -11.41
C THR A 147 14.71 7.57 -11.37
N ILE A 148 14.57 8.40 -10.35
CA ILE A 148 13.53 9.42 -10.28
C ILE A 148 14.11 10.75 -10.69
N LYS A 149 13.40 11.42 -11.61
CA LYS A 149 13.74 12.75 -12.09
C LYS A 149 12.58 13.70 -11.88
N GLY A 150 12.88 14.91 -11.45
CA GLY A 150 11.97 16.04 -11.48
C GLY A 150 12.41 17.01 -12.58
N HIS A 151 11.50 17.37 -13.47
CA HIS A 151 11.71 18.34 -14.53
C HIS A 151 10.78 19.53 -14.34
N MET A 152 11.33 20.73 -14.19
CA MET A 152 10.55 21.95 -14.14
C MET A 152 10.17 22.39 -15.56
N LYS A 153 8.88 22.53 -15.81
CA LYS A 153 8.35 22.91 -17.12
C LYS A 153 8.98 24.22 -17.62
N GLU A 154 9.34 24.30 -18.87
CA GLU A 154 9.87 25.53 -19.49
C GLU A 154 8.88 26.68 -19.45
N SER A 155 7.58 26.37 -19.38
CA SER A 155 6.50 27.36 -19.27
C SER A 155 6.29 27.89 -17.85
N ALA A 156 7.03 27.41 -16.86
CA ALA A 156 6.92 27.90 -15.48
C ALA A 156 7.38 29.37 -15.41
N GLY A 157 6.52 30.22 -14.92
CA GLY A 157 6.76 31.66 -14.84
C GLY A 157 7.16 32.15 -13.44
N ASN A 158 7.14 33.44 -13.23
CA ASN A 158 7.54 34.07 -11.97
C ASN A 158 6.59 33.78 -10.81
N GLU A 159 5.42 33.18 -11.07
CA GLU A 159 4.43 32.79 -10.07
C GLU A 159 4.93 31.68 -9.13
N TYR A 160 6.02 31.01 -9.49
CA TYR A 160 6.65 29.97 -8.69
C TYR A 160 7.89 30.45 -7.90
N MET A 161 8.23 31.74 -8.01
CA MET A 161 9.36 32.32 -7.27
C MET A 161 9.12 32.25 -5.74
N ASN A 162 10.17 31.80 -5.03
CA ASN A 162 10.17 31.63 -3.57
C ASN A 162 9.19 30.55 -3.04
N GLU A 163 8.63 29.72 -3.91
CA GLU A 163 7.84 28.58 -3.51
C GLU A 163 8.77 27.40 -3.14
N SER A 164 8.32 26.54 -2.24
CA SER A 164 9.07 25.34 -1.83
C SER A 164 8.14 24.13 -1.73
N ILE A 165 8.70 22.97 -1.95
CA ILE A 165 8.05 21.67 -1.70
C ILE A 165 8.89 20.93 -0.67
N ASP A 166 8.26 20.55 0.43
CA ASP A 166 8.89 19.79 1.52
C ASP A 166 8.17 18.45 1.70
N GLY A 167 8.86 17.49 2.27
CA GLY A 167 8.25 16.22 2.70
C GLY A 167 7.97 15.24 1.57
N ILE A 168 8.68 15.34 0.43
CA ILE A 168 8.57 14.36 -0.64
C ILE A 168 9.07 13.01 -0.14
N ALA A 169 8.24 11.98 -0.29
CA ALA A 169 8.58 10.60 0.04
C ALA A 169 8.34 9.69 -1.16
N ILE A 170 9.16 8.64 -1.26
CA ILE A 170 8.98 7.57 -2.24
C ILE A 170 8.36 6.41 -1.50
N THR A 171 7.19 5.98 -1.96
CA THR A 171 6.47 4.86 -1.39
C THR A 171 6.45 3.71 -2.37
N VAL A 172 6.79 2.51 -1.89
CA VAL A 172 6.65 1.25 -2.63
C VAL A 172 5.54 0.47 -1.96
N ALA A 173 4.41 0.34 -2.66
CA ALA A 173 3.33 -0.54 -2.24
C ALA A 173 3.46 -1.86 -2.99
N ALA A 174 3.47 -2.98 -2.28
CA ALA A 174 3.62 -4.31 -2.85
C ALA A 174 2.58 -5.26 -2.30
N THR A 175 2.12 -6.17 -3.15
CA THR A 175 1.26 -7.30 -2.78
C THR A 175 1.72 -8.54 -3.52
N GLN A 176 1.18 -9.70 -3.15
CA GLN A 176 1.50 -10.95 -3.82
C GLN A 176 1.07 -10.89 -5.29
N ASP A 177 1.92 -11.38 -6.18
CA ASP A 177 1.57 -11.45 -7.60
C ASP A 177 0.58 -12.59 -7.84
N THR A 178 -0.44 -12.29 -8.65
CA THR A 178 -1.45 -13.28 -9.06
C THR A 178 -0.96 -14.16 -10.21
N VAL A 179 0.13 -13.78 -10.88
CA VAL A 179 0.72 -14.50 -12.02
C VAL A 179 2.00 -15.19 -11.58
N GLU A 180 1.86 -16.24 -10.83
CA GLU A 180 2.96 -17.11 -10.41
C GLU A 180 2.94 -18.43 -11.19
N ASN A 181 4.11 -18.98 -11.50
CA ASN A 181 4.23 -20.27 -12.17
C ASN A 181 4.64 -21.39 -11.19
N ASP A 182 4.41 -21.21 -9.91
CA ASP A 182 4.87 -22.09 -8.84
C ASP A 182 3.81 -23.05 -8.32
N SER A 183 2.52 -22.89 -8.72
CA SER A 183 1.44 -23.73 -8.27
C SER A 183 0.36 -23.97 -9.32
N PHE A 184 -0.54 -24.91 -9.03
CA PHE A 184 -1.65 -25.26 -9.90
C PHE A 184 -2.72 -24.16 -9.92
N GLY A 185 -2.95 -23.58 -11.10
CA GLY A 185 -4.07 -22.69 -11.38
C GLY A 185 -3.82 -21.21 -11.12
N ASN A 186 -2.80 -20.82 -10.35
CA ASN A 186 -2.37 -19.42 -10.09
C ASN A 186 -3.53 -18.43 -9.87
N THR A 187 -4.57 -18.82 -9.10
CA THR A 187 -5.78 -18.01 -8.91
C THR A 187 -6.17 -17.80 -7.46
N TYR A 188 -5.43 -18.37 -6.51
CA TYR A 188 -5.78 -18.33 -5.08
C TYR A 188 -5.52 -16.96 -4.44
N ASP A 189 -4.68 -16.14 -5.04
CA ASP A 189 -4.33 -14.79 -4.60
C ASP A 189 -4.83 -13.67 -5.56
N LYS A 190 -5.76 -14.02 -6.47
CA LYS A 190 -6.35 -13.07 -7.42
C LYS A 190 -6.98 -11.83 -6.77
N ASP A 191 -7.37 -11.95 -5.52
CA ASP A 191 -8.00 -10.88 -4.73
C ASP A 191 -7.00 -10.18 -3.80
N ALA A 192 -5.68 -10.35 -4.00
CA ALA A 192 -4.65 -9.68 -3.21
C ALA A 192 -4.74 -8.16 -3.36
N GLU A 193 -4.84 -7.46 -2.24
CA GLU A 193 -5.03 -6.01 -2.16
C GLU A 193 -3.71 -5.30 -1.84
N TYR A 194 -3.51 -4.11 -2.41
CA TYR A 194 -2.35 -3.27 -2.06
C TYR A 194 -2.53 -2.65 -0.67
N PRO A 195 -1.48 -2.65 0.17
CA PRO A 195 -1.51 -1.96 1.45
C PRO A 195 -1.52 -0.44 1.23
N ILE A 196 -2.49 0.25 1.79
CA ILE A 196 -2.61 1.70 1.69
C ILE A 196 -2.24 2.33 3.02
N VAL A 197 -1.14 3.07 3.02
CA VAL A 197 -0.61 3.80 4.20
C VAL A 197 -0.61 5.32 4.01
N ALA A 198 -0.91 5.82 2.80
CA ALA A 198 -0.97 7.25 2.48
C ALA A 198 -2.07 7.56 1.47
N MET A 199 -2.66 8.76 1.56
CA MET A 199 -3.72 9.21 0.66
C MET A 199 -3.23 9.31 -0.79
N ASP A 200 -2.03 9.83 -1.01
CA ASP A 200 -1.47 10.01 -2.34
C ASP A 200 -1.30 8.66 -3.05
N THR A 201 -0.85 7.63 -2.32
CA THR A 201 -0.76 6.25 -2.84
C THR A 201 -2.13 5.73 -3.28
N LEU A 202 -3.17 5.95 -2.46
CA LEU A 202 -4.53 5.54 -2.80
C LEU A 202 -5.07 6.30 -4.02
N GLN A 203 -4.86 7.62 -4.07
CA GLN A 203 -5.32 8.44 -5.18
C GLN A 203 -4.64 8.06 -6.50
N GLU A 204 -3.33 7.83 -6.49
CA GLU A 204 -2.60 7.40 -7.68
C GLU A 204 -2.98 5.99 -8.12
N LEU A 205 -3.19 5.07 -7.18
CA LEU A 205 -3.71 3.75 -7.48
C LEU A 205 -5.02 3.83 -8.29
N ILE A 206 -5.94 4.69 -7.84
CA ILE A 206 -7.24 4.89 -8.49
C ILE A 206 -7.08 5.59 -9.86
N ASN A 207 -6.27 6.65 -9.92
CA ASN A 207 -6.10 7.43 -11.16
C ASN A 207 -5.54 6.58 -12.29
N ASN A 208 -4.57 5.72 -12.00
CA ASN A 208 -3.85 4.90 -12.98
C ASN A 208 -4.53 3.55 -13.27
N ALA A 209 -5.57 3.18 -12.53
CA ALA A 209 -6.24 1.90 -12.72
C ALA A 209 -6.97 1.83 -14.08
N THR A 210 -6.82 0.72 -14.76
CA THR A 210 -7.61 0.35 -15.96
C THR A 210 -8.70 -0.68 -15.66
N GLU A 211 -8.59 -1.34 -14.51
CA GLU A 211 -9.49 -2.36 -13.98
C GLU A 211 -10.07 -1.92 -12.64
N PRO A 212 -11.10 -2.58 -12.09
CA PRO A 212 -11.59 -2.29 -10.74
C PRO A 212 -10.47 -2.32 -9.69
N VAL A 213 -10.48 -1.35 -8.78
CA VAL A 213 -9.48 -1.21 -7.71
C VAL A 213 -10.05 -1.80 -6.43
N SER A 214 -9.31 -2.72 -5.81
CA SER A 214 -9.53 -3.11 -4.42
C SER A 214 -8.36 -2.60 -3.59
N ALA A 215 -8.67 -1.82 -2.54
CA ALA A 215 -7.68 -1.17 -1.68
C ALA A 215 -8.05 -1.35 -0.21
N LYS A 216 -7.04 -1.66 0.60
CA LYS A 216 -7.19 -1.90 2.04
C LYS A 216 -6.27 -0.98 2.82
N LEU A 217 -6.80 -0.27 3.81
CA LEU A 217 -5.98 0.57 4.67
C LEU A 217 -5.12 -0.28 5.62
N GLU A 218 -3.86 0.11 5.77
CA GLU A 218 -2.92 -0.46 6.74
C GLU A 218 -2.46 0.58 7.78
N GLY A 219 -3.13 1.74 7.80
CA GLY A 219 -2.91 2.82 8.75
C GLY A 219 -3.93 3.93 8.60
N ASN A 220 -3.96 4.86 9.56
CA ASN A 220 -4.75 6.08 9.43
C ASN A 220 -4.16 6.94 8.32
N ILE A 221 -5.02 7.43 7.42
CA ILE A 221 -4.61 8.30 6.33
C ILE A 221 -5.35 9.65 6.40
N ALA A 222 -4.68 10.70 5.92
CA ALA A 222 -5.26 12.04 5.84
C ALA A 222 -5.12 12.60 4.42
N GLY A 223 -6.16 13.31 3.98
CA GLY A 223 -6.26 13.89 2.66
C GLY A 223 -7.66 13.73 2.08
N SER A 224 -7.90 14.29 0.92
CA SER A 224 -9.19 14.19 0.21
C SER A 224 -9.06 13.20 -0.93
N LEU A 225 -9.87 12.16 -0.90
CA LEU A 225 -9.94 11.14 -1.95
C LEU A 225 -10.96 11.55 -3.01
N THR A 226 -10.58 11.46 -4.27
CA THR A 226 -11.51 11.58 -5.40
C THR A 226 -11.57 10.27 -6.17
N VAL A 227 -12.78 9.74 -6.35
CA VAL A 227 -13.05 8.62 -7.27
C VAL A 227 -13.55 9.21 -8.58
N PRO A 228 -12.75 9.22 -9.66
CA PRO A 228 -13.15 9.80 -10.94
C PRO A 228 -14.28 9.02 -11.61
N GLN A 229 -14.97 9.66 -12.53
CA GLN A 229 -15.97 9.01 -13.38
C GLN A 229 -15.34 7.84 -14.18
N GLY A 230 -16.03 6.71 -14.21
CA GLY A 230 -15.59 5.51 -14.91
C GLY A 230 -14.61 4.64 -14.13
N LYS A 231 -14.22 5.03 -12.90
CA LYS A 231 -13.45 4.18 -11.99
C LYS A 231 -14.39 3.38 -11.09
N ASP A 232 -14.02 2.15 -10.81
CA ASP A 232 -14.69 1.23 -9.89
C ASP A 232 -13.74 0.90 -8.74
N VAL A 233 -14.14 1.28 -7.51
CA VAL A 233 -13.27 1.24 -6.33
C VAL A 233 -13.96 0.55 -5.18
N THR A 234 -13.32 -0.46 -4.62
CA THR A 234 -13.65 -1.03 -3.31
C THR A 234 -12.59 -0.59 -2.31
N LEU A 235 -12.99 0.16 -1.28
CA LEU A 235 -12.14 0.62 -0.20
C LEU A 235 -12.48 -0.08 1.11
N ASP A 236 -11.56 -0.86 1.63
CA ASP A 236 -11.65 -1.46 2.97
C ASP A 236 -10.94 -0.57 3.99
N LEU A 237 -11.68 -0.03 4.93
CA LEU A 237 -11.11 0.80 6.01
C LEU A 237 -10.28 -0.02 7.01
N ASN A 238 -10.52 -1.33 7.12
CA ASN A 238 -9.76 -2.25 7.99
C ASN A 238 -9.57 -1.72 9.43
N GLY A 239 -10.57 -1.03 9.97
CA GLY A 239 -10.53 -0.45 11.31
C GLY A 239 -9.79 0.90 11.41
N PHE A 240 -9.20 1.40 10.33
CA PHE A 240 -8.46 2.67 10.32
C PHE A 240 -9.35 3.86 9.95
N THR A 241 -8.81 5.05 10.18
CA THR A 241 -9.51 6.31 9.93
C THR A 241 -8.97 7.00 8.67
N LEU A 242 -9.88 7.35 7.77
CA LEU A 242 -9.63 8.27 6.66
C LEU A 242 -10.12 9.66 7.09
N THR A 243 -9.21 10.61 7.26
CA THR A 243 -9.52 12.00 7.65
C THR A 243 -9.40 12.91 6.42
N GLY A 244 -10.47 13.63 6.11
CA GLY A 244 -10.49 14.57 4.99
C GLY A 244 -9.42 15.66 5.11
N GLY A 245 -8.96 16.15 3.98
CA GLY A 245 -8.07 17.32 3.88
C GLY A 245 -8.86 18.63 3.83
N ASP A 246 -8.56 19.45 2.85
CA ASP A 246 -9.17 20.77 2.65
C ASP A 246 -10.55 20.72 2.01
N SER A 247 -10.95 19.58 1.48
CA SER A 247 -12.25 19.32 0.85
C SER A 247 -13.02 18.23 1.59
N HIS A 248 -13.99 17.59 0.94
CA HIS A 248 -14.66 16.40 1.46
C HIS A 248 -13.62 15.29 1.66
N ALA A 249 -13.84 14.41 2.65
CA ALA A 249 -12.90 13.29 2.84
C ALA A 249 -12.92 12.34 1.63
N ILE A 250 -14.11 12.04 1.10
CA ILE A 250 -14.27 11.33 -0.18
C ILE A 250 -15.23 12.11 -1.08
N LEU A 251 -14.82 12.31 -2.34
CA LEU A 251 -15.65 12.84 -3.42
C LEU A 251 -15.80 11.73 -4.47
N ASN A 252 -16.99 11.17 -4.59
CA ASN A 252 -17.26 10.07 -5.51
C ASN A 252 -18.00 10.53 -6.77
N HIS A 253 -17.39 10.36 -7.92
CA HIS A 253 -17.97 10.53 -9.26
C HIS A 253 -18.01 9.21 -10.07
N GLY A 254 -17.50 8.09 -9.50
CA GLY A 254 -17.45 6.78 -10.10
C GLY A 254 -18.32 5.77 -9.36
N THR A 255 -17.93 4.51 -9.39
CA THR A 255 -18.53 3.45 -8.56
C THR A 255 -17.66 3.25 -7.33
N LEU A 256 -18.24 3.35 -6.13
CA LEU A 256 -17.51 3.21 -4.87
C LEU A 256 -18.22 2.22 -3.95
N CYS A 257 -17.48 1.20 -3.50
CA CYS A 257 -17.87 0.35 -2.39
C CYS A 257 -16.95 0.64 -1.20
N ILE A 258 -17.54 0.98 -0.05
CA ILE A 258 -16.80 1.17 1.21
C ILE A 258 -17.13 -0.01 2.10
N LYS A 259 -16.13 -0.72 2.57
CA LYS A 259 -16.26 -1.78 3.56
C LYS A 259 -15.33 -1.55 4.76
N ASP A 260 -15.57 -2.22 5.86
CA ASP A 260 -14.71 -2.20 7.03
C ASP A 260 -14.58 -3.60 7.63
N SER A 261 -13.56 -4.33 7.22
CA SER A 261 -13.34 -5.72 7.63
C SER A 261 -13.04 -5.88 9.13
N SER A 262 -12.59 -4.81 9.81
CA SER A 262 -12.29 -4.81 11.25
C SER A 262 -13.37 -4.18 12.13
N GLY A 263 -14.36 -3.47 11.56
CA GLY A 263 -15.54 -2.95 12.26
C GLY A 263 -15.30 -1.71 13.14
N ASN A 264 -14.17 -0.99 12.99
CA ASN A 264 -13.86 0.24 13.73
C ASN A 264 -13.44 1.39 12.83
N GLY A 265 -13.47 1.20 11.53
CA GLY A 265 -13.07 2.17 10.52
C GLY A 265 -13.94 3.42 10.54
N LYS A 266 -13.35 4.55 10.18
CA LYS A 266 -14.04 5.84 10.18
C LYS A 266 -13.63 6.67 8.97
N ILE A 267 -14.60 7.43 8.46
CA ILE A 267 -14.34 8.50 7.49
C ILE A 267 -14.78 9.81 8.14
N VAL A 268 -13.86 10.74 8.28
CA VAL A 268 -14.05 11.97 9.06
C VAL A 268 -13.78 13.19 8.19
N ALA A 269 -14.72 14.12 8.14
CA ALA A 269 -14.49 15.45 7.57
C ALA A 269 -13.66 16.29 8.54
N SER A 270 -12.60 16.96 8.06
CA SER A 270 -11.70 17.76 8.91
C SER A 270 -12.09 19.23 9.02
N LYS A 271 -12.90 19.75 8.10
CA LYS A 271 -13.26 21.18 8.04
C LYS A 271 -14.76 21.42 8.08
N ALA A 272 -15.13 22.60 8.55
CA ALA A 272 -16.51 23.09 8.47
C ALA A 272 -16.96 23.17 6.99
N ASN A 273 -18.22 22.87 6.74
CA ASN A 273 -18.83 22.81 5.40
C ASN A 273 -18.26 21.73 4.46
N THR A 274 -17.50 20.77 4.99
CA THR A 274 -17.10 19.56 4.27
C THR A 274 -17.86 18.35 4.81
N SER A 275 -17.91 17.27 4.05
CA SER A 275 -18.55 16.01 4.46
C SER A 275 -17.55 14.86 4.41
N ALA A 276 -17.81 13.83 5.22
CA ALA A 276 -17.05 12.59 5.16
C ALA A 276 -17.16 11.95 3.77
N LEU A 277 -18.36 11.93 3.20
CA LEU A 277 -18.59 11.46 1.84
C LEU A 277 -19.49 12.46 1.09
N ARG A 278 -19.04 12.91 -0.06
CA ARG A 278 -19.88 13.56 -1.06
C ARG A 278 -20.06 12.62 -2.24
N ASN A 279 -21.22 12.02 -2.31
CA ASN A 279 -21.55 11.08 -3.37
C ASN A 279 -22.38 11.75 -4.47
N VAL A 280 -21.93 11.67 -5.72
CA VAL A 280 -22.65 12.15 -6.92
C VAL A 280 -22.84 11.05 -7.96
N ALA A 281 -22.52 9.80 -7.62
CA ALA A 281 -22.63 8.63 -8.48
C ALA A 281 -23.00 7.38 -7.64
N ASP A 282 -22.63 6.18 -8.07
CA ASP A 282 -22.99 4.95 -7.38
C ASP A 282 -22.12 4.73 -6.14
N CYS A 283 -22.74 4.45 -4.98
CA CYS A 283 -22.03 4.15 -3.76
C CYS A 283 -22.75 3.10 -2.93
N VAL A 284 -21.98 2.11 -2.46
CA VAL A 284 -22.41 1.09 -1.51
C VAL A 284 -21.55 1.19 -0.26
N ILE A 285 -22.15 1.08 0.93
CA ILE A 285 -21.44 1.01 2.20
C ILE A 285 -21.82 -0.33 2.85
N GLU A 286 -20.82 -1.20 2.99
CA GLU A 286 -20.97 -2.54 3.55
C GLU A 286 -20.26 -2.62 4.90
N GLY A 287 -21.04 -2.76 5.97
CA GLY A 287 -20.52 -2.87 7.33
C GLY A 287 -20.17 -1.51 7.97
N GLY A 288 -20.27 -1.48 9.31
CA GLY A 288 -20.02 -0.30 10.14
C GLY A 288 -20.58 -0.53 11.54
#